data_3e53910ebf16ef81ebff14ae048e9b1a
#
_entry.id   3e53910ebf16ef81ebff14ae048e9b1a
#
_cell.length_a   1.000
_cell.length_b   1.000
_cell.length_c   1.000
_cell.angle_alpha   90.00
_cell.angle_beta   90.00
_cell.angle_gamma   90.00
#
_symmetry.space_group_name_H-M   'P 1'
#
loop_
_entity.id
_entity.type
_entity.pdbx_description
1 polymer ?
#
loop_
_entity_poly.entity_id
_entity_poly.type
_entity_poly.pdbx_seq_one_letter_code
_entity_poly.pdbx_strand_id
1 'polypeptide(L)'
;TQDSSSAASDVYKRQLEVHGYSDDFLSKQSKFTEIVEEFLDFIKDKRLIIHNAEFDLGHLNNELNLLGKKKINNEIVDTLTLSRDKFPGSPSSLDALCKRFRIDNSKRTQHTALIDCDLLAKVYINLIDQKEPKLNFQSIHGEKEEASNSNVTYFKKVIIPSKDEINRHKKYLNQHLKKNFF
;
A
#
# COMPACT_ATOMS: atom_id res chain seq x y z
N THR A 1 -11.67 18.46 43.94
CA THR A 1 -10.61 17.43 43.85
C THR A 1 -11.14 16.03 43.48
N GLN A 2 -12.44 15.82 43.35
CA GLN A 2 -13.03 14.53 42.96
C GLN A 2 -13.26 14.38 41.43
N ASP A 3 -13.40 15.49 40.71
CA ASP A 3 -13.67 15.45 39.23
C ASP A 3 -12.45 15.02 38.37
N SER A 4 -11.24 15.30 38.81
CA SER A 4 -10.04 14.92 38.03
C SER A 4 -9.76 13.41 38.06
N SER A 5 -10.16 12.71 39.11
CA SER A 5 -10.02 11.26 39.27
C SER A 5 -10.94 10.45 38.36
N SER A 6 -12.17 10.95 38.15
CA SER A 6 -13.16 10.28 37.29
C SER A 6 -12.83 10.41 35.83
N ALA A 7 -12.42 11.60 35.38
CA ALA A 7 -12.01 11.84 33.98
C ALA A 7 -10.78 11.01 33.58
N ALA A 8 -9.77 10.88 34.44
CA ALA A 8 -8.62 10.02 34.21
C ALA A 8 -9.03 8.54 34.07
N SER A 9 -9.92 8.05 34.96
CA SER A 9 -10.47 6.69 34.89
C SER A 9 -11.20 6.40 33.57
N ASP A 10 -11.95 7.37 33.07
CA ASP A 10 -12.70 7.23 31.80
C ASP A 10 -11.79 7.25 30.56
N VAL A 11 -10.70 8.03 30.57
CA VAL A 11 -9.69 8.02 29.53
C VAL A 11 -8.98 6.66 29.48
N TYR A 12 -8.58 6.10 30.63
CA TYR A 12 -7.97 4.78 30.72
C TYR A 12 -8.87 3.66 30.20
N LYS A 13 -10.15 3.66 30.57
CA LYS A 13 -11.11 2.68 30.07
C LYS A 13 -11.24 2.72 28.55
N ARG A 14 -11.32 3.92 27.98
CA ARG A 14 -11.39 4.10 26.51
C ARG A 14 -10.13 3.60 25.82
N GLN A 15 -8.94 3.83 26.38
CA GLN A 15 -7.70 3.33 25.82
C GLN A 15 -7.66 1.81 25.83
N LEU A 16 -8.01 1.18 26.94
CA LEU A 16 -8.08 -0.29 27.05
C LEU A 16 -9.07 -0.89 26.03
N GLU A 17 -10.22 -0.25 25.82
CA GLU A 17 -11.23 -0.67 24.83
C GLU A 17 -10.69 -0.57 23.39
N VAL A 18 -9.84 0.43 23.12
CA VAL A 18 -9.30 0.65 21.76
C VAL A 18 -8.16 -0.33 21.43
N HIS A 19 -7.15 -0.48 22.29
CA HIS A 19 -5.96 -1.28 21.98
C HIS A 19 -5.87 -2.60 22.76
N GLY A 20 -6.72 -2.82 23.78
CA GLY A 20 -6.79 -4.09 24.53
C GLY A 20 -5.63 -4.37 25.48
N TYR A 21 -4.72 -3.42 25.72
CA TYR A 21 -3.57 -3.61 26.60
C TYR A 21 -3.86 -3.10 28.02
N SER A 22 -3.65 -3.95 29.01
CA SER A 22 -3.76 -3.56 30.43
C SER A 22 -2.53 -2.80 30.91
N ASP A 23 -2.68 -2.00 31.97
CA ASP A 23 -1.57 -1.26 32.59
C ASP A 23 -0.45 -2.20 33.08
N ASP A 24 -0.81 -3.38 33.62
CA ASP A 24 0.17 -4.40 34.03
C ASP A 24 0.99 -4.94 32.84
N PHE A 25 0.35 -5.09 31.67
CA PHE A 25 1.06 -5.45 30.44
C PHE A 25 1.98 -4.32 29.98
N LEU A 26 1.46 -3.08 29.94
CA LEU A 26 2.23 -1.91 29.45
C LEU A 26 3.42 -1.59 30.35
N SER A 27 3.27 -1.76 31.68
CA SER A 27 4.36 -1.52 32.66
C SER A 27 5.58 -2.42 32.47
N LYS A 28 5.40 -3.58 31.82
CA LYS A 28 6.43 -4.57 31.52
C LYS A 28 7.10 -4.36 30.17
N GLN A 29 6.58 -3.43 29.35
CA GLN A 29 7.15 -3.14 28.03
C GLN A 29 8.32 -2.16 28.12
N SER A 30 9.24 -2.25 27.18
CA SER A 30 10.35 -1.31 27.04
C SER A 30 9.84 0.10 26.77
N LYS A 31 10.47 1.07 27.40
CA LYS A 31 10.18 2.50 27.14
C LYS A 31 10.76 2.91 25.81
N PHE A 32 10.19 3.95 25.21
CA PHE A 32 10.69 4.48 23.93
C PHE A 32 12.17 4.87 24.01
N THR A 33 12.62 5.39 25.16
CA THR A 33 14.02 5.71 25.44
C THR A 33 14.98 4.53 25.24
N GLU A 34 14.52 3.32 25.46
CA GLU A 34 15.32 2.10 25.40
C GLU A 34 15.42 1.54 23.98
N ILE A 35 14.37 1.76 23.17
CA ILE A 35 14.23 1.19 21.83
C ILE A 35 14.48 2.20 20.70
N VAL A 36 14.65 3.48 21.02
CA VAL A 36 14.73 4.57 20.03
C VAL A 36 15.86 4.40 19.02
N GLU A 37 17.02 3.91 19.44
CA GLU A 37 18.16 3.72 18.53
C GLU A 37 17.89 2.57 17.55
N GLU A 38 17.35 1.47 18.04
CA GLU A 38 16.96 0.33 17.21
C GLU A 38 15.85 0.74 16.24
N PHE A 39 14.87 1.51 16.71
CA PHE A 39 13.81 2.06 15.88
C PHE A 39 14.35 2.96 14.76
N LEU A 40 15.24 3.90 15.08
CA LEU A 40 15.83 4.81 14.10
C LEU A 40 16.69 4.06 13.07
N ASP A 41 17.46 3.06 13.50
CA ASP A 41 18.24 2.21 12.60
C ASP A 41 17.33 1.35 11.69
N PHE A 42 16.24 0.85 12.24
CA PHE A 42 15.25 0.08 11.48
C PHE A 42 14.59 0.89 10.35
N ILE A 43 14.23 2.16 10.60
CA ILE A 43 13.57 3.01 9.59
C ILE A 43 14.57 3.72 8.66
N LYS A 44 15.86 3.71 8.96
CA LYS A 44 16.91 4.38 8.19
C LYS A 44 16.80 4.09 6.70
N ASP A 45 16.87 5.15 5.91
CA ASP A 45 16.80 5.10 4.43
C ASP A 45 15.55 4.42 3.85
N LYS A 46 14.55 4.12 4.66
CA LYS A 46 13.30 3.51 4.21
C LYS A 46 12.22 4.55 3.97
N ARG A 47 11.38 4.30 2.98
CA ARG A 47 10.14 5.03 2.79
C ARG A 47 9.12 4.56 3.81
N LEU A 48 8.48 5.48 4.51
CA LEU A 48 7.48 5.17 5.53
C LEU A 48 6.07 5.35 4.94
N ILE A 49 5.26 4.32 5.06
CA ILE A 49 3.87 4.33 4.61
C ILE A 49 2.99 4.41 5.85
N ILE A 50 2.27 5.51 5.99
CA ILE A 50 1.49 5.82 7.18
C ILE A 50 0.08 6.24 6.75
N HIS A 51 -0.91 5.99 7.58
CA HIS A 51 -2.29 6.45 7.35
C HIS A 51 -2.61 7.59 8.30
N ASN A 52 -2.75 8.82 7.79
CA ASN A 52 -2.80 10.07 8.55
C ASN A 52 -1.44 10.41 9.19
N ALA A 53 -0.42 10.51 8.35
CA ALA A 53 0.98 10.61 8.75
C ALA A 53 1.29 11.81 9.66
N GLU A 54 0.58 12.92 9.51
CA GLU A 54 0.78 14.12 10.34
C GLU A 54 0.61 13.81 11.83
N PHE A 55 -0.39 12.98 12.17
CA PHE A 55 -0.67 12.60 13.55
C PHE A 55 0.47 11.76 14.15
N ASP A 56 0.85 10.69 13.49
CA ASP A 56 1.88 9.77 13.99
C ASP A 56 3.26 10.43 14.05
N LEU A 57 3.62 11.17 12.99
CA LEU A 57 4.88 11.91 12.94
C LEU A 57 4.94 13.03 13.97
N GLY A 58 3.81 13.67 14.28
CA GLY A 58 3.72 14.65 15.35
C GLY A 58 4.13 14.06 16.70
N HIS A 59 3.57 12.91 17.05
CA HIS A 59 3.90 12.20 18.30
C HIS A 59 5.34 11.69 18.30
N LEU A 60 5.78 11.00 17.26
CA LEU A 60 7.14 10.48 17.16
C LEU A 60 8.20 11.57 17.23
N ASN A 61 8.01 12.66 16.51
CA ASN A 61 8.96 13.78 16.52
C ASN A 61 8.96 14.52 17.86
N ASN A 62 7.84 14.55 18.60
CA ASN A 62 7.81 15.08 19.94
C ASN A 62 8.64 14.21 20.89
N GLU A 63 8.44 12.89 20.87
CA GLU A 63 9.24 11.95 21.68
C GLU A 63 10.74 12.03 21.34
N LEU A 64 11.09 12.08 20.05
CA LEU A 64 12.48 12.27 19.62
C LEU A 64 13.08 13.58 20.12
N ASN A 65 12.31 14.68 20.07
CA ASN A 65 12.75 15.97 20.57
C ASN A 65 13.00 15.97 22.09
N LEU A 66 12.14 15.30 22.88
CA LEU A 66 12.35 15.12 24.32
C LEU A 66 13.65 14.37 24.63
N LEU A 67 14.09 13.49 23.74
CA LEU A 67 15.35 12.74 23.85
C LEU A 67 16.54 13.45 23.19
N GLY A 68 16.37 14.69 22.71
CA GLY A 68 17.43 15.44 22.02
C GLY A 68 17.82 14.84 20.66
N LYS A 69 16.97 14.01 20.06
CA LYS A 69 17.19 13.39 18.76
C LYS A 69 16.65 14.26 17.62
N LYS A 70 17.16 14.00 16.41
CA LYS A 70 16.67 14.66 15.20
C LYS A 70 15.28 14.11 14.83
N LYS A 71 14.48 14.97 14.20
CA LYS A 71 13.20 14.58 13.62
C LYS A 71 13.38 13.56 12.52
N ILE A 72 12.34 12.75 12.29
CA ILE A 72 12.24 11.81 11.16
C ILE A 72 12.33 12.62 9.86
N ASN A 73 13.25 12.22 8.97
CA ASN A 73 13.48 12.85 7.66
C ASN A 73 13.34 11.84 6.52
N ASN A 74 12.62 10.77 6.74
CA ASN A 74 12.34 9.76 5.74
C ASN A 74 11.35 10.28 4.68
N GLU A 75 11.35 9.68 3.50
CA GLU A 75 10.26 9.86 2.53
C GLU A 75 8.97 9.29 3.11
N ILE A 76 7.92 10.11 3.19
CA ILE A 76 6.64 9.75 3.77
C ILE A 76 5.59 9.59 2.67
N VAL A 77 4.86 8.49 2.69
CA VAL A 77 3.64 8.30 1.89
C VAL A 77 2.44 8.27 2.83
N ASP A 78 1.64 9.31 2.80
CA ASP A 78 0.38 9.36 3.54
C ASP A 78 -0.75 8.75 2.71
N THR A 79 -1.19 7.56 3.12
CA THR A 79 -2.26 6.85 2.42
C THR A 79 -3.63 7.50 2.60
N LEU A 80 -3.83 8.32 3.63
CA LEU A 80 -5.06 9.12 3.79
C LEU A 80 -5.15 10.19 2.71
N THR A 81 -4.08 10.95 2.49
CA THR A 81 -3.99 11.96 1.42
C THR A 81 -4.14 11.28 0.07
N LEU A 82 -3.37 10.21 -0.19
CA LEU A 82 -3.44 9.46 -1.44
C LEU A 82 -4.86 8.93 -1.74
N SER A 83 -5.57 8.47 -0.70
CA SER A 83 -6.95 7.98 -0.87
C SER A 83 -7.96 9.09 -1.15
N ARG A 84 -7.78 10.27 -0.54
CA ARG A 84 -8.63 11.45 -0.79
C ARG A 84 -8.46 11.98 -2.20
N ASP A 85 -7.25 12.00 -2.70
CA ASP A 85 -6.94 12.42 -4.08
C ASP A 85 -7.53 11.45 -5.09
N LYS A 86 -7.43 10.14 -4.81
CA LYS A 86 -7.94 9.10 -5.70
C LYS A 86 -9.48 8.96 -5.67
N PHE A 87 -10.09 9.21 -4.52
CA PHE A 87 -11.52 9.03 -4.28
C PHE A 87 -12.14 10.25 -3.59
N PRO A 88 -12.17 11.42 -4.24
CA PRO A 88 -12.68 12.64 -3.62
C PRO A 88 -14.12 12.46 -3.14
N GLY A 89 -14.41 12.98 -1.95
CA GLY A 89 -15.74 12.89 -1.32
C GLY A 89 -16.11 11.53 -0.72
N SER A 90 -15.22 10.52 -0.81
CA SER A 90 -15.47 9.19 -0.24
C SER A 90 -14.83 9.03 1.15
N PRO A 91 -15.40 8.17 2.03
CA PRO A 91 -14.74 7.83 3.29
C PRO A 91 -13.36 7.22 3.06
N SER A 92 -12.37 7.75 3.79
CA SER A 92 -10.94 7.39 3.63
C SER A 92 -10.33 6.74 4.88
N SER A 93 -11.16 6.29 5.85
CA SER A 93 -10.65 5.50 6.98
C SER A 93 -10.11 4.14 6.50
N LEU A 94 -9.21 3.52 7.28
CA LEU A 94 -8.63 2.22 6.94
C LEU A 94 -9.73 1.17 6.70
N ASP A 95 -10.78 1.14 7.53
CA ASP A 95 -11.93 0.23 7.35
C ASP A 95 -12.72 0.52 6.07
N ALA A 96 -12.93 1.79 5.75
CA ALA A 96 -13.62 2.18 4.53
C ALA A 96 -12.82 1.75 3.28
N LEU A 97 -11.49 1.88 3.33
CA LEU A 97 -10.60 1.45 2.27
C LEU A 97 -10.54 -0.08 2.15
N CYS A 98 -10.48 -0.81 3.28
CA CYS A 98 -10.59 -2.26 3.28
C CYS A 98 -11.90 -2.72 2.61
N LYS A 99 -13.03 -2.12 2.98
CA LYS A 99 -14.33 -2.42 2.37
C LYS A 99 -14.34 -2.11 0.87
N ARG A 100 -13.79 -0.97 0.45
CA ARG A 100 -13.69 -0.58 -0.97
C ARG A 100 -12.89 -1.57 -1.79
N PHE A 101 -11.75 -1.99 -1.28
CA PHE A 101 -10.85 -2.92 -1.97
C PHE A 101 -11.16 -4.40 -1.70
N ARG A 102 -12.26 -4.70 -0.98
CA ARG A 102 -12.65 -6.07 -0.61
C ARG A 102 -11.55 -6.83 0.14
N ILE A 103 -10.84 -6.12 1.01
CA ILE A 103 -9.84 -6.67 1.91
C ILE A 103 -10.56 -7.15 3.17
N ASP A 104 -10.36 -8.41 3.53
CA ASP A 104 -10.93 -8.97 4.75
C ASP A 104 -10.28 -8.34 5.98
N ASN A 105 -11.08 -7.62 6.77
CA ASN A 105 -10.70 -7.00 8.03
C ASN A 105 -11.42 -7.64 9.24
N SER A 106 -11.99 -8.82 9.10
CA SER A 106 -12.75 -9.52 10.16
C SER A 106 -11.93 -9.79 11.42
N LYS A 107 -10.62 -9.92 11.28
CA LYS A 107 -9.67 -10.10 12.40
C LYS A 107 -9.39 -8.82 13.19
N ARG A 108 -9.86 -7.66 12.70
CA ARG A 108 -9.69 -6.36 13.35
C ARG A 108 -10.77 -6.13 14.42
N THR A 109 -10.86 -7.05 15.37
CA THR A 109 -11.76 -6.90 16.55
C THR A 109 -11.24 -5.87 17.54
N GLN A 110 -9.91 -5.70 17.58
CA GLN A 110 -9.19 -4.68 18.34
C GLN A 110 -8.18 -4.00 17.43
N HIS A 111 -7.93 -2.71 17.63
CA HIS A 111 -6.95 -1.93 16.88
C HIS A 111 -5.53 -2.26 17.35
N THR A 112 -5.02 -3.44 16.98
CA THR A 112 -3.62 -3.77 17.23
C THR A 112 -2.75 -3.28 16.10
N ALA A 113 -1.60 -2.69 16.44
CA ALA A 113 -0.68 -2.10 15.46
C ALA A 113 -0.28 -3.08 14.35
N LEU A 114 -0.05 -4.36 14.67
CA LEU A 114 0.35 -5.36 13.69
C LEU A 114 -0.75 -5.67 12.66
N ILE A 115 -2.00 -5.79 13.11
CA ILE A 115 -3.14 -6.04 12.22
C ILE A 115 -3.37 -4.82 11.34
N ASP A 116 -3.31 -3.61 11.91
CA ASP A 116 -3.48 -2.37 11.17
C ASP A 116 -2.37 -2.16 10.13
N CYS A 117 -1.13 -2.50 10.44
CA CYS A 117 -0.01 -2.48 9.48
C CYS A 117 -0.21 -3.48 8.32
N ASP A 118 -0.66 -4.72 8.59
CA ASP A 118 -0.94 -5.70 7.54
C ASP A 118 -2.08 -5.24 6.61
N LEU A 119 -3.15 -4.70 7.19
CA LEU A 119 -4.26 -4.13 6.42
C LEU A 119 -3.82 -2.91 5.61
N LEU A 120 -3.02 -2.03 6.21
CA LEU A 120 -2.47 -0.85 5.54
C LEU A 120 -1.59 -1.22 4.34
N ALA A 121 -0.73 -2.25 4.48
CA ALA A 121 0.08 -2.74 3.38
C ALA A 121 -0.79 -3.22 2.20
N LYS A 122 -1.85 -3.98 2.47
CA LYS A 122 -2.80 -4.44 1.45
C LYS A 122 -3.56 -3.29 0.81
N VAL A 123 -4.00 -2.31 1.60
CA VAL A 123 -4.67 -1.10 1.11
C VAL A 123 -3.73 -0.29 0.22
N TYR A 124 -2.47 -0.09 0.63
CA TYR A 124 -1.48 0.67 -0.13
C TYR A 124 -1.22 0.05 -1.51
N ILE A 125 -1.00 -1.27 -1.59
CA ILE A 125 -0.82 -1.98 -2.86
C ILE A 125 -2.00 -1.73 -3.81
N ASN A 126 -3.23 -1.68 -3.29
CA ASN A 126 -4.41 -1.37 -4.09
C ASN A 126 -4.51 0.12 -4.46
N LEU A 127 -4.07 1.03 -3.58
CA LEU A 127 -4.07 2.46 -3.86
C LEU A 127 -3.13 2.83 -5.01
N ILE A 128 -1.97 2.19 -5.09
CA ILE A 128 -0.99 2.42 -6.16
C ILE A 128 -1.23 1.56 -7.42
N ASP A 129 -2.36 0.84 -7.47
CA ASP A 129 -2.78 0.00 -8.62
C ASP A 129 -1.74 -1.04 -9.08
N GLN A 130 -0.86 -1.49 -8.18
CA GLN A 130 0.19 -2.45 -8.51
C GLN A 130 -0.24 -3.92 -8.53
N LYS A 131 -1.54 -4.21 -8.52
CA LYS A 131 -2.02 -5.61 -8.57
C LYS A 131 -1.70 -6.33 -9.88
N GLU A 132 -1.63 -5.57 -10.97
CA GLU A 132 -1.29 -6.10 -12.29
C GLU A 132 -0.45 -5.07 -13.05
N PRO A 133 0.59 -5.49 -13.79
CA PRO A 133 1.29 -4.58 -14.69
C PRO A 133 0.30 -4.11 -15.76
N LYS A 134 -0.16 -2.86 -15.68
CA LYS A 134 -0.98 -2.25 -16.72
C LYS A 134 -0.09 -2.05 -17.93
N LEU A 135 -0.40 -2.73 -19.04
CA LEU A 135 0.16 -2.41 -20.34
C LEU A 135 -0.32 -1.01 -20.72
N ASN A 136 0.54 -0.03 -20.53
CA ASN A 136 0.21 1.35 -20.87
C ASN A 136 0.50 1.56 -22.36
N PHE A 137 -0.53 1.40 -23.21
CA PHE A 137 -0.43 1.65 -24.65
C PHE A 137 -0.41 3.14 -25.02
N GLN A 138 -0.59 4.05 -24.04
CA GLN A 138 -0.65 5.50 -24.31
C GLN A 138 0.73 6.13 -24.52
N SER A 139 1.83 5.49 -24.13
CA SER A 139 3.18 6.01 -24.34
C SER A 139 3.75 5.79 -25.75
N ILE A 140 2.96 5.24 -26.69
CA ILE A 140 3.42 5.03 -28.09
C ILE A 140 3.28 6.30 -28.94
N HIS A 141 2.59 7.36 -28.45
CA HIS A 141 2.46 8.62 -29.18
C HIS A 141 3.06 9.80 -28.40
N GLY A 142 4.35 9.96 -28.49
CA GLY A 142 5.00 11.23 -28.22
C GLY A 142 6.02 11.27 -27.10
N GLU A 143 7.15 10.65 -27.31
CA GLU A 143 8.46 11.20 -26.99
C GLU A 143 9.47 10.36 -27.75
N LYS A 144 10.19 10.98 -28.68
CA LYS A 144 11.38 10.39 -29.27
C LYS A 144 12.46 10.36 -28.20
N GLU A 145 12.46 9.32 -27.38
CA GLU A 145 13.67 8.94 -26.68
C GLU A 145 14.64 8.44 -27.74
N GLU A 146 15.80 9.08 -27.83
CA GLU A 146 16.92 8.63 -28.63
C GLU A 146 17.23 7.18 -28.25
N ALA A 147 16.84 6.28 -29.11
CA ALA A 147 17.09 4.87 -28.97
C ALA A 147 18.60 4.65 -28.87
N SER A 148 19.07 4.31 -27.67
CA SER A 148 20.37 3.66 -27.55
C SER A 148 20.31 2.39 -28.40
N ASN A 149 21.14 2.34 -29.44
CA ASN A 149 21.28 1.24 -30.37
C ASN A 149 21.69 -0.06 -29.65
N SER A 150 20.71 -0.74 -29.09
CA SER A 150 20.84 -2.18 -28.85
C SER A 150 20.11 -2.90 -29.99
N ASN A 151 20.86 -3.45 -30.95
CA ASN A 151 20.36 -4.33 -32.00
C ASN A 151 19.82 -5.63 -31.36
N VAL A 152 18.70 -5.55 -30.65
CA VAL A 152 17.99 -6.74 -30.15
C VAL A 152 17.06 -7.22 -31.26
N THR A 153 17.54 -8.14 -32.08
CA THR A 153 16.71 -8.83 -33.07
C THR A 153 15.84 -9.86 -32.35
N TYR A 154 14.58 -9.54 -32.07
CA TYR A 154 13.66 -10.42 -31.36
C TYR A 154 13.30 -11.71 -32.12
N PHE A 155 13.52 -11.78 -33.44
CA PHE A 155 13.33 -12.98 -34.25
C PHE A 155 14.32 -12.99 -35.42
N LYS A 156 14.87 -14.15 -35.67
CA LYS A 156 15.83 -14.35 -36.76
C LYS A 156 15.20 -14.78 -38.08
N LYS A 157 13.97 -15.28 -38.06
CA LYS A 157 13.30 -15.87 -39.23
C LYS A 157 11.79 -15.69 -39.16
N VAL A 158 11.22 -15.10 -40.19
CA VAL A 158 9.77 -15.09 -40.42
C VAL A 158 9.43 -16.43 -41.11
N ILE A 159 8.56 -17.20 -40.47
CA ILE A 159 8.04 -18.45 -41.05
C ILE A 159 6.83 -18.07 -41.90
N ILE A 160 6.96 -18.25 -43.22
CA ILE A 160 5.85 -18.02 -44.15
C ILE A 160 5.22 -19.39 -44.40
N PRO A 161 3.91 -19.55 -44.13
CA PRO A 161 3.24 -20.82 -44.33
C PRO A 161 3.19 -21.19 -45.82
N SER A 162 3.28 -22.48 -46.10
CA SER A 162 3.13 -22.99 -47.43
C SER A 162 1.70 -22.86 -47.94
N LYS A 163 1.52 -22.90 -49.27
CA LYS A 163 0.19 -22.84 -49.90
C LYS A 163 -0.74 -23.96 -49.37
N ASP A 164 -0.17 -25.16 -49.12
CA ASP A 164 -0.95 -26.28 -48.58
C ASP A 164 -1.38 -26.06 -47.11
N GLU A 165 -0.54 -25.44 -46.33
CA GLU A 165 -0.92 -25.09 -44.96
C GLU A 165 -2.03 -24.03 -44.93
N ILE A 166 -1.92 -23.01 -45.77
CA ILE A 166 -2.97 -21.99 -45.91
C ILE A 166 -4.30 -22.62 -46.37
N ASN A 167 -4.26 -23.53 -47.35
CA ASN A 167 -5.46 -24.20 -47.84
C ASN A 167 -6.08 -25.12 -46.78
N ARG A 168 -5.28 -25.86 -46.03
CA ARG A 168 -5.76 -26.67 -44.89
C ARG A 168 -6.37 -25.79 -43.80
N HIS A 169 -5.75 -24.67 -43.50
CA HIS A 169 -6.26 -23.72 -42.52
C HIS A 169 -7.62 -23.14 -42.95
N LYS A 170 -7.74 -22.70 -44.20
CA LYS A 170 -9.02 -22.21 -44.74
C LYS A 170 -10.11 -23.29 -44.70
N LYS A 171 -9.77 -24.52 -45.04
CA LYS A 171 -10.73 -25.64 -44.95
C LYS A 171 -11.19 -25.90 -43.53
N TYR A 172 -10.28 -25.86 -42.56
CA TYR A 172 -10.60 -25.97 -41.15
C TYR A 172 -11.50 -24.86 -40.67
N LEU A 173 -11.21 -23.58 -41.03
CA LEU A 173 -12.04 -22.44 -40.66
C LEU A 173 -13.47 -22.57 -41.22
N ASN A 174 -13.60 -22.97 -42.49
CA ASN A 174 -14.91 -23.17 -43.11
C ASN A 174 -15.74 -24.29 -42.47
N GLN A 175 -15.09 -25.31 -41.90
CA GLN A 175 -15.79 -26.44 -41.27
C GLN A 175 -16.18 -26.15 -39.81
N HIS A 176 -15.39 -25.36 -39.09
CA HIS A 176 -15.53 -25.22 -37.65
C HIS A 176 -15.98 -23.82 -37.19
N LEU A 177 -15.88 -22.80 -38.03
CA LEU A 177 -16.36 -21.45 -37.68
C LEU A 177 -17.66 -21.10 -38.42
N LYS A 178 -18.66 -20.62 -37.67
CA LYS A 178 -19.96 -20.20 -38.22
C LYS A 178 -19.90 -18.88 -39.00
N LYS A 179 -18.84 -18.09 -38.89
CA LYS A 179 -18.60 -16.83 -39.61
C LYS A 179 -17.15 -16.80 -40.07
N ASN A 180 -16.91 -16.62 -41.35
CA ASN A 180 -15.60 -16.35 -41.93
C ASN A 180 -15.38 -14.83 -41.97
N PHE A 181 -14.23 -14.42 -41.39
CA PHE A 181 -13.81 -13.01 -41.38
C PHE A 181 -12.67 -12.74 -42.40
N PHE A 182 -12.42 -13.68 -43.34
CA PHE A 182 -11.38 -13.54 -44.35
C PHE A 182 -11.93 -13.87 -45.74
#